data_ecb5cca05aaec10372e977d82fde1f49
#
_entry.id   ecb5cca05aaec10372e977d82fde1f49
#
_cell.length_a   1.000
_cell.length_b   1.000
_cell.length_c   1.000
_cell.angle_alpha   90.00
_cell.angle_beta   90.00
_cell.angle_gamma   90.00
#
_symmetry.space_group_name_H-M   'P 1'
#
loop_
_entity.id
_entity.type
_entity.pdbx_description
1 polymer ?
#
loop_
_entity_poly.entity_id
_entity_poly.type
_entity_poly.pdbx_seq_one_letter_code
_entity_poly.pdbx_strand_id
1 'polypeptide(L)'
;PVRTSFATAELVARDTGILLMLDGAESSFLDLRDPAHLDFEYHQQMDAALTALRGEGGPVRALHLGGAGCALARAWDVTRPGSQQVAVEIDEVLAARVRTWFDLPRSPRLRIRVGDAAEVVEGLRPGQWDVIVRDVFNGGSVPASCRSGAFMASCLEALAPGGLLLVNTSSVPRSQAGAEIQALREALEGKASGLVIVADPAAMRGRRRGNLVLVARPDPFTAGELEEVERAVRRLPLPVRTWSPDDAAVP
;
A
#
# COMPACT_ATOMS: atom_id res chain seq x y z
N PRO A 1 -16.10 21.13 1.48
CA PRO A 1 -15.04 20.81 0.52
C PRO A 1 -13.92 21.84 0.53
N VAL A 2 -12.70 21.38 0.37
CA VAL A 2 -11.49 22.21 0.31
C VAL A 2 -10.76 21.92 -1.01
N ARG A 3 -10.49 22.94 -1.81
CA ARG A 3 -9.67 22.78 -3.02
C ARG A 3 -8.22 22.54 -2.61
N THR A 4 -7.63 21.47 -3.13
CA THR A 4 -6.20 21.15 -3.01
C THR A 4 -5.48 21.41 -4.32
N SER A 5 -4.22 21.01 -4.46
CA SER A 5 -3.47 21.27 -5.70
C SER A 5 -4.03 20.47 -6.89
N PHE A 6 -4.52 19.24 -6.63
CA PHE A 6 -4.93 18.31 -7.69
C PHE A 6 -6.38 17.83 -7.56
N ALA A 7 -7.04 18.03 -6.42
CA ALA A 7 -8.37 17.50 -6.14
C ALA A 7 -9.24 18.46 -5.33
N THR A 8 -10.48 18.08 -5.10
CA THR A 8 -11.34 18.66 -4.07
C THR A 8 -11.46 17.67 -2.92
N ALA A 9 -10.95 18.07 -1.75
CA ALA A 9 -11.02 17.25 -0.55
C ALA A 9 -12.29 17.56 0.25
N GLU A 10 -12.94 16.52 0.73
CA GLU A 10 -14.07 16.60 1.65
C GLU A 10 -13.83 15.70 2.85
N LEU A 11 -14.19 16.17 4.05
CA LEU A 11 -14.18 15.38 5.27
C LEU A 11 -15.62 14.98 5.60
N VAL A 12 -15.86 13.69 5.66
CA VAL A 12 -17.17 13.11 5.98
C VAL A 12 -17.09 12.40 7.32
N ALA A 13 -17.87 12.88 8.30
CA ALA A 13 -17.96 12.21 9.60
C ALA A 13 -18.61 10.83 9.43
N ARG A 14 -18.02 9.83 10.06
CA ARG A 14 -18.54 8.46 10.22
C ARG A 14 -18.59 8.15 11.71
N ASP A 15 -19.19 7.02 12.09
CA ASP A 15 -19.49 6.68 13.50
C ASP A 15 -18.30 6.86 14.47
N THR A 16 -17.10 6.42 14.08
CA THR A 16 -15.90 6.46 14.92
C THR A 16 -14.80 7.36 14.38
N GLY A 17 -14.94 7.89 13.16
CA GLY A 17 -13.84 8.57 12.51
C GLY A 17 -14.25 9.53 11.40
N ILE A 18 -13.28 9.88 10.60
CA ILE A 18 -13.42 10.79 9.47
C ILE A 18 -12.96 10.10 8.19
N LEU A 19 -13.83 10.09 7.20
CA LEU A 19 -13.53 9.68 5.84
C LEU A 19 -13.06 10.91 5.05
N LEU A 20 -11.86 10.82 4.51
CA LEU A 20 -11.35 11.76 3.51
C LEU A 20 -11.78 11.30 2.12
N MET A 21 -12.50 12.18 1.43
CA MET A 21 -12.88 12.01 0.03
C MET A 21 -12.02 12.92 -0.83
N LEU A 22 -11.54 12.43 -1.97
CA LEU A 22 -10.86 13.22 -3.01
C LEU A 22 -11.64 13.09 -4.32
N ASP A 23 -12.15 14.20 -4.84
CA ASP A 23 -13.03 14.24 -6.01
C ASP A 23 -14.19 13.22 -5.97
N GLY A 24 -14.78 13.05 -4.79
CA GLY A 24 -15.88 12.11 -4.57
C GLY A 24 -15.48 10.63 -4.40
N ALA A 25 -14.18 10.31 -4.45
CA ALA A 25 -13.68 8.98 -4.18
C ALA A 25 -13.19 8.85 -2.72
N GLU A 26 -13.50 7.74 -2.06
CA GLU A 26 -12.97 7.42 -0.74
C GLU A 26 -11.45 7.22 -0.82
N SER A 27 -10.70 8.00 -0.04
CA SER A 27 -9.24 8.03 -0.13
C SER A 27 -8.52 7.66 1.16
N SER A 28 -9.10 7.94 2.32
CA SER A 28 -8.58 7.49 3.61
C SER A 28 -9.66 7.55 4.67
N PHE A 29 -9.70 6.58 5.55
CA PHE A 29 -10.49 6.65 6.78
C PHE A 29 -9.57 6.69 7.99
N LEU A 30 -9.81 7.60 8.92
CA LEU A 30 -9.09 7.71 10.17
C LEU A 30 -10.07 7.60 11.35
N ASP A 31 -9.94 6.51 12.09
CA ASP A 31 -10.69 6.33 13.32
C ASP A 31 -10.12 7.27 14.40
N LEU A 32 -10.97 8.06 15.05
CA LEU A 32 -10.55 9.04 16.05
C LEU A 32 -10.40 8.42 17.43
N ARG A 33 -10.92 7.20 17.66
CA ARG A 33 -10.87 6.50 18.94
C ARG A 33 -9.78 5.45 18.98
N ASP A 34 -9.53 4.81 17.83
CA ASP A 34 -8.51 3.78 17.69
C ASP A 34 -7.56 4.11 16.53
N PRO A 35 -6.36 4.61 16.82
CA PRO A 35 -5.39 4.92 15.78
C PRO A 35 -4.84 3.68 15.05
N ALA A 36 -4.99 2.49 15.62
CA ALA A 36 -4.59 1.23 14.98
C ALA A 36 -5.63 0.71 13.98
N HIS A 37 -6.88 1.21 14.04
CA HIS A 37 -7.94 0.75 13.16
C HIS A 37 -7.66 1.07 11.70
N LEU A 38 -7.78 0.05 10.85
CA LEU A 38 -7.69 0.13 9.39
C LEU A 38 -9.07 -0.22 8.81
N ASP A 39 -9.76 0.75 8.22
CA ASP A 39 -11.11 0.56 7.65
C ASP A 39 -11.04 -0.07 6.26
N PHE A 40 -10.08 0.34 5.43
CA PHE A 40 -9.94 -0.14 4.06
C PHE A 40 -9.38 -1.56 4.03
N GLU A 41 -10.11 -2.46 3.32
CA GLU A 41 -9.76 -3.87 3.19
C GLU A 41 -8.31 -4.11 2.77
N TYR A 42 -7.83 -3.35 1.78
CA TYR A 42 -6.48 -3.53 1.26
C TYR A 42 -5.39 -3.09 2.26
N HIS A 43 -5.66 -2.10 3.12
CA HIS A 43 -4.76 -1.75 4.22
C HIS A 43 -4.67 -2.88 5.24
N GLN A 44 -5.81 -3.51 5.59
CA GLN A 44 -5.84 -4.69 6.47
C GLN A 44 -5.05 -5.85 5.86
N GLN A 45 -5.18 -6.06 4.54
CA GLN A 45 -4.44 -7.11 3.81
C GLN A 45 -2.94 -6.83 3.80
N MET A 46 -2.51 -5.59 3.58
CA MET A 46 -1.11 -5.18 3.62
C MET A 46 -0.51 -5.37 5.02
N ASP A 47 -1.22 -4.94 6.05
CA ASP A 47 -0.78 -5.09 7.45
C ASP A 47 -0.70 -6.56 7.85
N ALA A 48 -1.68 -7.39 7.48
CA ALA A 48 -1.68 -8.82 7.73
C ALA A 48 -0.50 -9.54 7.06
N ALA A 49 -0.21 -9.19 5.79
CA ALA A 49 0.93 -9.75 5.06
C ALA A 49 2.27 -9.32 5.68
N LEU A 50 2.42 -8.03 6.02
CA LEU A 50 3.61 -7.53 6.70
C LEU A 50 3.81 -8.22 8.05
N THR A 51 2.74 -8.38 8.83
CA THR A 51 2.78 -9.04 10.15
C THR A 51 3.14 -10.53 10.02
N ALA A 52 2.57 -11.23 9.05
CA ALA A 52 2.90 -12.64 8.81
C ALA A 52 4.37 -12.86 8.44
N LEU A 53 4.95 -11.94 7.64
CA LEU A 53 6.30 -12.10 7.10
C LEU A 53 7.41 -11.49 7.96
N ARG A 54 7.08 -10.51 8.82
CA ARG A 54 8.08 -9.79 9.64
C ARG A 54 7.80 -9.84 11.14
N GLY A 55 6.72 -10.50 11.57
CA GLY A 55 6.29 -10.57 12.96
C GLY A 55 5.50 -9.34 13.42
N GLU A 56 4.86 -9.49 14.57
CA GLU A 56 4.09 -8.43 15.21
C GLU A 56 5.02 -7.42 15.93
N GLY A 57 4.62 -6.15 15.94
CA GLY A 57 5.18 -5.10 16.82
C GLY A 57 6.61 -4.65 16.53
N GLY A 58 7.33 -5.33 15.62
CA GLY A 58 8.69 -4.94 15.27
C GLY A 58 8.73 -3.61 14.50
N PRO A 59 9.68 -2.69 14.83
CA PRO A 59 9.80 -1.42 14.11
C PRO A 59 10.19 -1.62 12.65
N VAL A 60 9.72 -0.73 11.78
CA VAL A 60 10.04 -0.73 10.35
C VAL A 60 10.45 0.66 9.86
N ARG A 61 11.34 0.68 8.88
CA ARG A 61 11.56 1.84 8.03
C ARG A 61 10.62 1.73 6.83
N ALA A 62 9.55 2.52 6.84
CA ALA A 62 8.49 2.43 5.84
C ALA A 62 8.47 3.64 4.91
N LEU A 63 8.34 3.39 3.61
CA LEU A 63 8.07 4.40 2.60
C LEU A 63 6.67 4.18 2.04
N HIS A 64 5.79 5.15 2.21
CA HIS A 64 4.44 5.15 1.66
C HIS A 64 4.41 6.06 0.44
N LEU A 65 4.30 5.48 -0.75
CA LEU A 65 4.13 6.20 -2.01
C LEU A 65 2.62 6.37 -2.27
N GLY A 66 2.16 7.62 -2.19
CA GLY A 66 0.76 7.98 -2.02
C GLY A 66 0.43 8.12 -0.53
N GLY A 67 0.28 9.36 -0.08
CA GLY A 67 0.08 9.65 1.35
C GLY A 67 -1.37 9.79 1.74
N ALA A 68 -2.14 10.53 0.96
CA ALA A 68 -3.50 10.96 1.28
C ALA A 68 -3.67 11.30 2.77
N GLY A 69 -4.57 10.62 3.51
CA GLY A 69 -4.77 10.80 4.95
C GLY A 69 -3.76 10.10 5.86
N CYS A 70 -2.79 9.37 5.32
CA CYS A 70 -1.76 8.61 6.07
C CYS A 70 -2.33 7.55 7.05
N ALA A 71 -3.49 6.95 6.74
CA ALA A 71 -4.15 6.01 7.63
C ALA A 71 -3.28 4.81 8.01
N LEU A 72 -2.65 4.16 7.02
CA LEU A 72 -1.77 3.00 7.24
C LEU A 72 -0.52 3.39 8.06
N ALA A 73 0.10 4.53 7.73
CA ALA A 73 1.27 5.01 8.47
C ALA A 73 0.93 5.36 9.93
N ARG A 74 -0.26 5.92 10.18
CA ARG A 74 -0.75 6.20 11.52
C ARG A 74 -0.99 4.91 12.31
N ALA A 75 -1.57 3.89 11.71
CA ALA A 75 -1.78 2.60 12.34
C ALA A 75 -0.43 1.93 12.68
N TRP A 76 0.53 1.93 11.76
CA TRP A 76 1.85 1.36 12.02
C TRP A 76 2.68 2.12 13.05
N ASP A 77 2.42 3.42 13.28
CA ASP A 77 3.07 4.14 14.36
C ASP A 77 2.74 3.56 15.74
N VAL A 78 1.51 3.08 15.94
CA VAL A 78 1.07 2.51 17.22
C VAL A 78 1.26 0.99 17.29
N THR A 79 1.03 0.28 16.19
CA THR A 79 1.17 -1.19 16.16
C THR A 79 2.63 -1.63 16.04
N ARG A 80 3.53 -0.75 15.57
CA ARG A 80 4.96 -1.00 15.35
C ARG A 80 5.81 0.13 15.95
N PRO A 81 5.81 0.25 17.31
CA PRO A 81 6.49 1.35 17.98
C PRO A 81 7.98 1.39 17.65
N GLY A 82 8.53 2.60 17.48
CA GLY A 82 9.90 2.82 17.04
C GLY A 82 10.09 2.87 15.53
N SER A 83 9.04 2.68 14.75
CA SER A 83 9.10 2.81 13.28
C SER A 83 9.45 4.24 12.85
N GLN A 84 10.13 4.32 11.71
CA GLN A 84 10.42 5.57 11.01
C GLN A 84 9.78 5.52 9.63
N GLN A 85 8.86 6.44 9.37
CA GLN A 85 8.01 6.39 8.20
C GLN A 85 8.11 7.67 7.39
N VAL A 86 8.09 7.54 6.08
CA VAL A 86 7.97 8.66 5.12
C VAL A 86 6.75 8.41 4.24
N ALA A 87 5.82 9.34 4.22
CA ALA A 87 4.73 9.37 3.26
C ALA A 87 5.04 10.40 2.17
N VAL A 88 5.00 9.98 0.91
CA VAL A 88 5.18 10.85 -0.25
C VAL A 88 3.81 11.22 -0.79
N GLU A 89 3.54 12.52 -0.87
CA GLU A 89 2.27 13.05 -1.38
C GLU A 89 2.57 14.14 -2.42
N ILE A 90 1.99 14.00 -3.61
CA ILE A 90 2.20 14.97 -4.70
C ILE A 90 1.46 16.28 -4.45
N ASP A 91 0.33 16.22 -3.75
CA ASP A 91 -0.50 17.39 -3.46
C ASP A 91 0.01 18.11 -2.22
N GLU A 92 0.71 19.23 -2.43
CA GLU A 92 1.28 20.04 -1.36
C GLU A 92 0.21 20.57 -0.40
N VAL A 93 -0.93 21.01 -0.94
CA VAL A 93 -2.02 21.56 -0.13
C VAL A 93 -2.65 20.45 0.71
N LEU A 94 -2.86 19.26 0.14
CA LEU A 94 -3.36 18.10 0.87
C LEU A 94 -2.37 17.69 1.97
N ALA A 95 -1.09 17.56 1.66
CA ALA A 95 -0.03 17.21 2.61
C ALA A 95 0.02 18.16 3.83
N ALA A 96 -0.17 19.45 3.60
CA ALA A 96 -0.27 20.44 4.68
C ALA A 96 -1.57 20.30 5.49
N ARG A 97 -2.70 20.07 4.81
CA ARG A 97 -4.02 20.00 5.42
C ARG A 97 -4.22 18.77 6.28
N VAL A 98 -3.78 17.59 5.86
CA VAL A 98 -3.97 16.34 6.61
C VAL A 98 -3.32 16.41 7.99
N ARG A 99 -2.23 17.16 8.15
CA ARG A 99 -1.62 17.39 9.44
C ARG A 99 -2.46 18.28 10.39
N THR A 100 -3.35 19.09 9.86
CA THR A 100 -4.26 19.91 10.65
C THR A 100 -5.60 19.23 10.88
N TRP A 101 -6.00 18.33 9.99
CA TRP A 101 -7.26 17.60 10.08
C TRP A 101 -7.16 16.37 10.98
N PHE A 102 -5.98 15.75 11.03
CA PHE A 102 -5.76 14.50 11.73
C PHE A 102 -4.59 14.60 12.70
N ASP A 103 -4.69 13.92 13.82
CA ASP A 103 -3.59 13.78 14.78
C ASP A 103 -2.59 12.74 14.25
N LEU A 104 -1.75 13.20 13.31
CA LEU A 104 -0.72 12.39 12.70
C LEU A 104 0.60 12.47 13.50
N PRO A 105 1.34 11.35 13.61
CA PRO A 105 2.66 11.34 14.22
C PRO A 105 3.59 12.37 13.57
N ARG A 106 4.52 12.92 14.35
CA ARG A 106 5.54 13.85 13.86
C ARG A 106 6.84 13.12 13.56
N SER A 107 7.71 13.74 12.75
CA SER A 107 9.07 13.25 12.51
C SER A 107 9.81 12.99 13.85
N PRO A 108 10.58 11.89 13.98
CA PRO A 108 10.93 10.93 12.93
C PRO A 108 9.90 9.80 12.70
N ARG A 109 8.84 9.72 13.52
CA ARG A 109 7.84 8.63 13.43
C ARG A 109 7.08 8.64 12.11
N LEU A 110 6.64 9.85 11.66
CA LEU A 110 6.05 10.05 10.33
C LEU A 110 6.46 11.40 9.76
N ARG A 111 7.18 11.38 8.64
CA ARG A 111 7.47 12.55 7.81
C ARG A 111 6.59 12.51 6.56
N ILE A 112 5.89 13.60 6.27
CA ILE A 112 5.23 13.78 4.97
C ILE A 112 6.19 14.57 4.07
N ARG A 113 6.53 14.01 2.93
CA ARG A 113 7.36 14.61 1.88
C ARG A 113 6.48 14.96 0.69
N VAL A 114 6.44 16.22 0.31
CA VAL A 114 5.79 16.63 -0.93
C VAL A 114 6.68 16.25 -2.12
N GLY A 115 6.10 15.58 -3.11
CA GLY A 115 6.81 15.19 -4.32
C GLY A 115 6.09 14.13 -5.14
N ASP A 116 6.51 13.97 -6.39
CA ASP A 116 6.07 12.87 -7.25
C ASP A 116 6.70 11.55 -6.80
N ALA A 117 5.87 10.50 -6.67
CA ALA A 117 6.34 9.19 -6.23
C ALA A 117 7.38 8.58 -7.18
N ALA A 118 7.23 8.77 -8.49
CA ALA A 118 8.17 8.25 -9.48
C ALA A 118 9.55 8.94 -9.36
N GLU A 119 9.57 10.27 -9.25
CA GLU A 119 10.81 11.03 -9.04
C GLU A 119 11.50 10.66 -7.72
N VAL A 120 10.70 10.44 -6.66
CA VAL A 120 11.25 10.04 -5.36
C VAL A 120 11.89 8.66 -5.45
N VAL A 121 11.27 7.72 -6.16
CA VAL A 121 11.78 6.34 -6.31
C VAL A 121 13.08 6.30 -7.10
N GLU A 122 13.25 7.11 -8.14
CA GLU A 122 14.49 7.23 -8.91
C GLU A 122 15.69 7.66 -8.03
N GLY A 123 15.44 8.39 -6.95
CA GLY A 123 16.49 8.87 -6.03
C GLY A 123 16.72 7.99 -4.81
N LEU A 124 16.08 6.83 -4.69
CA LEU A 124 16.26 5.93 -3.55
C LEU A 124 17.62 5.23 -3.60
N ARG A 125 18.16 4.93 -2.41
CA ARG A 125 19.38 4.14 -2.27
C ARG A 125 19.03 2.67 -2.02
N PRO A 126 19.82 1.73 -2.55
CA PRO A 126 19.65 0.32 -2.26
C PRO A 126 19.64 0.00 -0.76
N GLY A 127 18.82 -0.95 -0.36
CA GLY A 127 18.80 -1.47 1.01
C GLY A 127 18.27 -0.52 2.08
N GLN A 128 17.56 0.53 1.71
CA GLN A 128 17.14 1.59 2.63
C GLN A 128 15.87 1.26 3.43
N TRP A 129 14.93 0.49 2.86
CA TRP A 129 13.57 0.35 3.39
C TRP A 129 13.23 -1.08 3.77
N ASP A 130 12.59 -1.25 4.91
CA ASP A 130 12.05 -2.54 5.34
C ASP A 130 10.70 -2.83 4.66
N VAL A 131 9.96 -1.78 4.32
CA VAL A 131 8.72 -1.89 3.55
C VAL A 131 8.51 -0.65 2.69
N ILE A 132 8.11 -0.87 1.43
CA ILE A 132 7.64 0.16 0.52
C ILE A 132 6.18 -0.15 0.18
N VAL A 133 5.31 0.81 0.38
CA VAL A 133 3.89 0.73 0.01
C VAL A 133 3.67 1.60 -1.22
N ARG A 134 3.15 1.05 -2.31
CA ARG A 134 2.68 1.83 -3.45
C ARG A 134 1.16 1.85 -3.45
N ASP A 135 0.60 3.01 -3.12
CA ASP A 135 -0.83 3.30 -3.06
C ASP A 135 -1.14 4.64 -3.73
N VAL A 136 -0.65 4.79 -4.97
CA VAL A 136 -0.76 6.02 -5.78
C VAL A 136 -1.93 5.90 -6.72
N PHE A 137 -2.90 6.82 -6.59
CA PHE A 137 -4.04 6.92 -7.49
C PHE A 137 -4.26 8.37 -7.92
N ASN A 138 -4.65 8.55 -9.17
CA ASN A 138 -5.10 9.83 -9.73
C ASN A 138 -6.36 9.58 -10.55
N GLY A 139 -7.50 10.16 -10.14
CA GLY A 139 -8.78 9.95 -10.81
C GLY A 139 -9.21 8.47 -10.88
N GLY A 140 -8.85 7.67 -9.85
CA GLY A 140 -9.19 6.24 -9.77
C GLY A 140 -8.27 5.31 -10.58
N SER A 141 -7.19 5.81 -11.18
CA SER A 141 -6.20 5.02 -11.90
C SER A 141 -4.78 5.27 -11.39
N VAL A 142 -3.90 4.27 -11.53
CA VAL A 142 -2.48 4.41 -11.20
C VAL A 142 -1.76 5.10 -12.36
N PRO A 143 -0.98 6.19 -12.14
CA PRO A 143 -0.17 6.83 -13.17
C PRO A 143 0.81 5.84 -13.83
N ALA A 144 1.02 5.99 -15.14
CA ALA A 144 1.90 5.10 -15.90
C ALA A 144 3.34 5.05 -15.34
N SER A 145 3.85 6.18 -14.84
CA SER A 145 5.16 6.29 -14.19
C SER A 145 5.27 5.39 -12.94
N CYS A 146 4.20 5.26 -12.15
CA CYS A 146 4.18 4.50 -10.89
C CYS A 146 3.77 3.03 -11.06
N ARG A 147 3.62 2.52 -12.31
CA ARG A 147 3.28 1.11 -12.61
C ARG A 147 4.20 0.46 -13.63
N SER A 148 5.28 1.14 -14.03
CA SER A 148 6.27 0.61 -14.98
C SER A 148 7.18 -0.44 -14.34
N GLY A 149 7.74 -1.34 -15.15
CA GLY A 149 8.75 -2.30 -14.68
C GLY A 149 9.97 -1.62 -14.06
N ALA A 150 10.42 -0.50 -14.63
CA ALA A 150 11.54 0.28 -14.09
C ALA A 150 11.23 0.84 -12.68
N PHE A 151 10.03 1.38 -12.48
CA PHE A 151 9.58 1.83 -11.16
C PHE A 151 9.55 0.69 -10.14
N MET A 152 9.00 -0.47 -10.52
CA MET A 152 8.95 -1.64 -9.64
C MET A 152 10.35 -2.15 -9.31
N ALA A 153 11.27 -2.18 -10.29
CA ALA A 153 12.66 -2.58 -10.09
C ALA A 153 13.38 -1.65 -9.10
N SER A 154 13.23 -0.34 -9.26
CA SER A 154 13.81 0.64 -8.34
C SER A 154 13.25 0.52 -6.91
N CYS A 155 11.96 0.22 -6.76
CA CYS A 155 11.36 -0.07 -5.45
C CYS A 155 11.98 -1.34 -4.83
N LEU A 156 12.11 -2.42 -5.62
CA LEU A 156 12.69 -3.68 -5.13
C LEU A 156 14.17 -3.52 -4.73
N GLU A 157 14.95 -2.77 -5.50
CA GLU A 157 16.36 -2.48 -5.20
C GLU A 157 16.52 -1.67 -3.90
N ALA A 158 15.58 -0.76 -3.61
CA ALA A 158 15.59 0.05 -2.41
C ALA A 158 15.23 -0.72 -1.13
N LEU A 159 14.75 -1.96 -1.24
CA LEU A 159 14.43 -2.79 -0.08
C LEU A 159 15.67 -3.29 0.64
N ALA A 160 15.64 -3.23 1.95
CA ALA A 160 16.60 -3.93 2.81
C ALA A 160 16.45 -5.46 2.67
N PRO A 161 17.47 -6.25 3.07
CA PRO A 161 17.33 -7.70 3.08
C PRO A 161 16.06 -8.17 3.81
N GLY A 162 15.24 -8.99 3.16
CA GLY A 162 13.93 -9.43 3.66
C GLY A 162 12.85 -8.34 3.67
N GLY A 163 13.10 -7.18 3.06
CA GLY A 163 12.12 -6.10 2.90
C GLY A 163 11.00 -6.47 1.94
N LEU A 164 9.88 -5.75 2.01
CA LEU A 164 8.67 -6.04 1.23
C LEU A 164 8.23 -4.82 0.42
N LEU A 165 7.85 -5.05 -0.83
CA LEU A 165 7.08 -4.12 -1.65
C LEU A 165 5.61 -4.54 -1.60
N LEU A 166 4.75 -3.65 -1.12
CA LEU A 166 3.30 -3.83 -1.03
C LEU A 166 2.64 -2.89 -2.05
N VAL A 167 1.95 -3.46 -3.03
CA VAL A 167 1.36 -2.68 -4.12
C VAL A 167 -0.15 -2.82 -4.10
N ASN A 168 -0.86 -1.70 -4.00
CA ASN A 168 -2.30 -1.65 -4.21
C ASN A 168 -2.59 -1.45 -5.69
N THR A 169 -3.35 -2.34 -6.31
CA THR A 169 -3.86 -2.18 -7.67
C THR A 169 -5.36 -2.47 -7.74
N SER A 170 -6.06 -1.77 -8.62
CA SER A 170 -7.48 -2.02 -8.85
C SER A 170 -7.66 -3.31 -9.65
N SER A 171 -8.64 -4.14 -9.26
CA SER A 171 -9.01 -5.33 -10.04
C SER A 171 -9.65 -5.02 -11.39
N VAL A 172 -10.03 -3.75 -11.61
CA VAL A 172 -10.71 -3.29 -12.83
C VAL A 172 -10.07 -1.99 -13.33
N PRO A 173 -9.73 -1.90 -14.62
CA PRO A 173 -9.87 -2.93 -15.64
C PRO A 173 -8.84 -4.06 -15.46
N ARG A 174 -9.22 -5.30 -15.74
CA ARG A 174 -8.33 -6.47 -15.61
C ARG A 174 -7.02 -6.35 -16.41
N SER A 175 -7.08 -5.73 -17.58
CA SER A 175 -5.89 -5.49 -18.41
C SER A 175 -4.85 -4.61 -17.71
N GLN A 176 -5.28 -3.62 -16.92
CA GLN A 176 -4.35 -2.81 -16.15
C GLN A 176 -3.78 -3.59 -14.96
N ALA A 177 -4.63 -4.33 -14.23
CA ALA A 177 -4.15 -5.19 -13.16
C ALA A 177 -3.13 -6.22 -13.65
N GLY A 178 -3.42 -6.88 -14.80
CA GLY A 178 -2.49 -7.81 -15.44
C GLY A 178 -1.19 -7.14 -15.88
N ALA A 179 -1.25 -5.93 -16.43
CA ALA A 179 -0.05 -5.18 -16.81
C ALA A 179 0.82 -4.82 -15.59
N GLU A 180 0.23 -4.47 -14.45
CA GLU A 180 0.99 -4.18 -13.21
C GLU A 180 1.61 -5.44 -12.61
N ILE A 181 0.87 -6.56 -12.61
CA ILE A 181 1.41 -7.87 -12.18
C ILE A 181 2.58 -8.29 -13.09
N GLN A 182 2.42 -8.14 -14.40
CA GLN A 182 3.47 -8.47 -15.36
C GLN A 182 4.71 -7.57 -15.20
N ALA A 183 4.51 -6.26 -15.02
CA ALA A 183 5.61 -5.32 -14.75
C ALA A 183 6.41 -5.70 -13.50
N LEU A 184 5.71 -6.15 -12.44
CA LEU A 184 6.37 -6.61 -11.22
C LEU A 184 7.09 -7.95 -11.41
N ARG A 185 6.51 -8.88 -12.19
CA ARG A 185 7.19 -10.15 -12.58
C ARG A 185 8.47 -9.89 -13.37
N GLU A 186 8.44 -8.96 -14.30
CA GLU A 186 9.63 -8.55 -15.08
C GLU A 186 10.69 -7.93 -14.19
N ALA A 187 10.29 -7.06 -13.24
CA ALA A 187 11.19 -6.47 -12.25
C ALA A 187 11.83 -7.51 -11.32
N LEU A 188 11.14 -8.62 -11.07
CA LEU A 188 11.67 -9.78 -10.35
C LEU A 188 12.49 -10.75 -11.25
N GLU A 189 12.81 -10.35 -12.48
CA GLU A 189 13.57 -11.19 -13.44
C GLU A 189 12.94 -12.57 -13.69
N GLY A 190 11.61 -12.63 -13.67
CA GLY A 190 10.85 -13.86 -13.85
C GLY A 190 10.83 -14.79 -12.63
N LYS A 191 11.39 -14.37 -11.49
CA LYS A 191 11.32 -15.13 -10.23
C LYS A 191 9.90 -15.00 -9.63
N ALA A 192 8.93 -15.68 -10.22
CA ALA A 192 7.53 -15.66 -9.77
C ALA A 192 7.35 -16.02 -8.27
N SER A 193 8.28 -16.79 -7.71
CA SER A 193 8.32 -17.16 -6.29
C SER A 193 8.58 -15.99 -5.33
N GLY A 194 9.00 -14.83 -5.83
CA GLY A 194 9.12 -13.58 -5.07
C GLY A 194 7.85 -12.72 -5.04
N LEU A 195 6.73 -13.22 -5.57
CA LEU A 195 5.45 -12.51 -5.65
C LEU A 195 4.29 -13.38 -5.16
N VAL A 196 3.46 -12.84 -4.28
CA VAL A 196 2.17 -13.40 -3.90
C VAL A 196 1.10 -12.30 -3.98
N ILE A 197 -0.10 -12.67 -4.42
CA ILE A 197 -1.21 -11.73 -4.58
C ILE A 197 -2.26 -12.05 -3.52
N VAL A 198 -2.72 -11.04 -2.79
CA VAL A 198 -3.79 -11.15 -1.80
C VAL A 198 -5.02 -10.47 -2.37
N ALA A 199 -6.14 -11.19 -2.44
CA ALA A 199 -7.37 -10.64 -2.99
C ALA A 199 -8.61 -11.46 -2.60
N ASP A 200 -9.75 -10.77 -2.64
CA ASP A 200 -11.05 -11.42 -2.63
C ASP A 200 -11.25 -12.27 -3.90
N PRO A 201 -11.78 -13.51 -3.79
CA PRO A 201 -11.98 -14.38 -4.94
C PRO A 201 -12.89 -13.82 -6.05
N ALA A 202 -13.87 -12.99 -5.69
CA ALA A 202 -14.76 -12.38 -6.70
C ALA A 202 -14.06 -11.22 -7.40
N ALA A 203 -13.26 -10.41 -6.69
CA ALA A 203 -12.44 -9.36 -7.27
C ALA A 203 -11.35 -9.96 -8.20
N MET A 204 -10.66 -11.01 -7.75
CA MET A 204 -9.64 -11.70 -8.54
C MET A 204 -10.21 -12.24 -9.87
N ARG A 205 -11.43 -12.77 -9.86
CA ARG A 205 -12.10 -13.29 -11.07
C ARG A 205 -12.85 -12.23 -11.87
N GLY A 206 -12.72 -10.94 -11.51
CA GLY A 206 -13.41 -9.83 -12.18
C GLY A 206 -14.94 -9.81 -12.02
N ARG A 207 -15.47 -10.52 -11.02
CA ARG A 207 -16.92 -10.57 -10.74
C ARG A 207 -17.41 -9.39 -9.90
N ARG A 208 -16.50 -8.70 -9.22
CA ARG A 208 -16.76 -7.43 -8.54
C ARG A 208 -15.55 -6.51 -8.64
N ARG A 209 -15.75 -5.22 -8.43
CA ARG A 209 -14.65 -4.27 -8.23
C ARG A 209 -14.03 -4.50 -6.86
N GLY A 210 -12.74 -4.29 -6.76
CA GLY A 210 -11.98 -4.37 -5.52
C GLY A 210 -10.51 -4.10 -5.76
N ASN A 211 -9.71 -4.31 -4.74
CA ASN A 211 -8.27 -4.16 -4.79
C ASN A 211 -7.59 -5.52 -4.84
N LEU A 212 -6.44 -5.56 -5.47
CA LEU A 212 -5.48 -6.66 -5.39
C LEU A 212 -4.26 -6.10 -4.66
N VAL A 213 -3.80 -6.77 -3.62
CA VAL A 213 -2.55 -6.42 -2.94
C VAL A 213 -1.46 -7.35 -3.45
N LEU A 214 -0.47 -6.77 -4.13
CA LEU A 214 0.70 -7.50 -4.58
C LEU A 214 1.78 -7.39 -3.49
N VAL A 215 2.24 -8.52 -2.98
CA VAL A 215 3.30 -8.60 -1.97
C VAL A 215 4.52 -9.19 -2.63
N ALA A 216 5.61 -8.41 -2.72
CA ALA A 216 6.79 -8.79 -3.47
C ALA A 216 8.08 -8.54 -2.71
N ARG A 217 9.11 -9.32 -3.00
CA ARG A 217 10.50 -9.13 -2.59
C ARG A 217 11.44 -9.83 -3.57
N PRO A 218 12.75 -9.42 -3.63
CA PRO A 218 13.74 -10.06 -4.51
C PRO A 218 13.97 -11.55 -4.21
N ASP A 219 13.91 -11.93 -2.93
CA ASP A 219 14.10 -13.32 -2.51
C ASP A 219 12.79 -14.14 -2.62
N PRO A 220 12.86 -15.41 -2.99
CA PRO A 220 11.70 -16.29 -3.02
C PRO A 220 11.01 -16.40 -1.66
N PHE A 221 9.67 -16.46 -1.66
CA PHE A 221 8.92 -16.86 -0.48
C PHE A 221 9.04 -18.38 -0.28
N THR A 222 9.25 -18.78 0.95
CA THR A 222 9.16 -20.20 1.33
C THR A 222 7.70 -20.64 1.41
N ALA A 223 7.46 -21.95 1.31
CA ALA A 223 6.11 -22.50 1.48
C ALA A 223 5.50 -22.13 2.85
N GLY A 224 6.31 -22.16 3.92
CA GLY A 224 5.85 -21.77 5.25
C GLY A 224 5.44 -20.29 5.34
N GLU A 225 6.18 -19.38 4.72
CA GLU A 225 5.81 -17.96 4.67
C GLU A 225 4.50 -17.76 3.91
N LEU A 226 4.31 -18.43 2.78
CA LEU A 226 3.05 -18.35 2.02
C LEU A 226 1.86 -18.88 2.83
N GLU A 227 2.04 -19.97 3.59
CA GLU A 227 1.01 -20.50 4.50
C GLU A 227 0.69 -19.51 5.64
N GLU A 228 1.69 -18.82 6.19
CA GLU A 228 1.48 -17.80 7.22
C GLU A 228 0.70 -16.61 6.66
N VAL A 229 1.04 -16.12 5.46
CA VAL A 229 0.28 -15.05 4.80
C VAL A 229 -1.16 -15.49 4.53
N GLU A 230 -1.37 -16.68 3.94
CA GLU A 230 -2.73 -17.23 3.69
C GLU A 230 -3.53 -17.32 4.99
N ARG A 231 -2.93 -17.81 6.07
CA ARG A 231 -3.58 -17.93 7.39
C ARG A 231 -3.93 -16.56 7.95
N ALA A 232 -3.05 -15.56 7.83
CA ALA A 232 -3.27 -14.21 8.33
C ALA A 232 -4.43 -13.53 7.59
N VAL A 233 -4.43 -13.57 6.26
CA VAL A 233 -5.45 -12.87 5.46
C VAL A 233 -6.83 -13.54 5.53
N ARG A 234 -6.88 -14.84 5.83
CA ARG A 234 -8.16 -15.53 6.09
C ARG A 234 -8.80 -15.19 7.42
N ARG A 235 -8.06 -14.61 8.36
CA ARG A 235 -8.57 -14.17 9.66
C ARG A 235 -9.08 -12.73 9.66
N LEU A 236 -8.92 -12.01 8.56
CA LEU A 236 -9.44 -10.66 8.42
C LEU A 236 -10.97 -10.63 8.55
N PRO A 237 -11.57 -9.50 8.97
CA PRO A 237 -13.03 -9.35 9.06
C PRO A 237 -13.75 -9.70 7.76
N LEU A 238 -13.13 -9.37 6.62
CA LEU A 238 -13.52 -9.84 5.28
C LEU A 238 -12.43 -10.78 4.77
N PRO A 239 -12.57 -12.11 4.96
CA PRO A 239 -11.55 -13.08 4.63
C PRO A 239 -11.24 -13.10 3.13
N VAL A 240 -9.96 -13.03 2.81
CA VAL A 240 -9.45 -13.12 1.45
C VAL A 240 -8.50 -14.30 1.28
N ARG A 241 -7.90 -14.47 0.11
CA ARG A 241 -6.98 -15.58 -0.20
C ARG A 241 -5.70 -15.07 -0.82
N THR A 242 -4.66 -15.89 -0.74
CA THR A 242 -3.46 -15.75 -1.54
C THR A 242 -3.62 -16.44 -2.89
N TRP A 243 -2.92 -15.90 -3.89
CA TRP A 243 -2.89 -16.40 -5.25
C TRP A 243 -1.45 -16.37 -5.75
N SER A 244 -1.04 -17.45 -6.43
CA SER A 244 0.20 -17.44 -7.19
C SER A 244 0.04 -16.53 -8.42
N PRO A 245 1.08 -15.81 -8.86
CA PRO A 245 1.01 -15.06 -10.11
C PRO A 245 0.79 -15.94 -11.35
N ASP A 246 0.98 -17.25 -11.22
CA ASP A 246 0.75 -18.24 -12.28
C ASP A 246 -0.65 -18.88 -12.22
N ASP A 247 -1.50 -18.51 -11.27
CA ASP A 247 -2.87 -19.00 -11.18
C ASP A 247 -3.70 -18.50 -12.37
N ALA A 248 -4.49 -19.40 -12.96
CA ALA A 248 -5.34 -19.09 -14.12
C ALA A 248 -6.42 -18.01 -13.84
N ALA A 249 -6.72 -17.72 -12.59
CA ALA A 249 -7.66 -16.67 -12.21
C ALA A 249 -7.00 -15.28 -12.19
N VAL A 250 -5.68 -15.19 -12.17
CA VAL A 250 -4.92 -13.93 -12.17
C VAL A 250 -5.04 -13.26 -13.55
N PRO A 251 -5.25 -11.92 -13.62
CA PRO A 251 -5.43 -11.22 -14.88
C PRO A 251 -4.22 -11.24 -15.80
#